data_684bd4707f0c69b11e4808e73a1b141b
#
_entry.id   684bd4707f0c69b11e4808e73a1b141b
#
_cell.length_a   1.000
_cell.length_b   1.000
_cell.length_c   1.000
_cell.angle_alpha   90.00
_cell.angle_beta   90.00
_cell.angle_gamma   90.00
#
_symmetry.space_group_name_H-M   'P 1'
#
loop_
_entity.id
_entity.type
_entity.pdbx_description
1 polymer ?
#
loop_
_entity_poly.entity_id
_entity_poly.type
_entity_poly.pdbx_seq_one_letter_code
_entity_poly.pdbx_strand_id
1 'polypeptide(L)'
;LTPGQIRMIHRFTNNMTVLYDGDAAGIKASIRGIDMLLEEGMNIKVCLLPDGDDPDSFARKHNSTEFRQFIQEHETDFIRFKTNLLLEDAGKDPITRAELIGNLVQSISVIPEAIVRDVYIKECAQLLRVEDKLLVSEVAKRREMQAEKRAEQTERELSLIHISEPTR
;
A
#
# COMPACT_ATOMS: atom_id res chain seq x y z
N LEU A 1 5.88 -8.99 -7.86
CA LEU A 1 6.85 -8.91 -6.77
C LEU A 1 6.56 -9.95 -5.71
N THR A 2 7.58 -10.69 -5.30
CA THR A 2 7.50 -11.66 -4.22
C THR A 2 7.95 -11.03 -2.89
N PRO A 3 7.54 -11.56 -1.72
CA PRO A 3 8.04 -11.09 -0.42
C PRO A 3 9.57 -11.12 -0.32
N GLY A 4 10.22 -12.12 -0.91
CA GLY A 4 11.68 -12.22 -0.94
C GLY A 4 12.35 -11.11 -1.74
N GLN A 5 11.79 -10.74 -2.89
CA GLN A 5 12.26 -9.63 -3.70
C GLN A 5 12.09 -8.29 -2.98
N ILE A 6 10.97 -8.09 -2.30
CA ILE A 6 10.72 -6.88 -1.51
C ILE A 6 11.73 -6.74 -0.38
N ARG A 7 12.00 -7.80 0.36
CA ARG A 7 13.02 -7.81 1.42
C ARG A 7 14.42 -7.50 0.89
N MET A 8 14.73 -7.99 -0.31
CA MET A 8 16.00 -7.70 -0.96
C MET A 8 16.14 -6.22 -1.28
N ILE A 9 15.11 -5.61 -1.85
CA ILE A 9 15.07 -4.17 -2.15
C ILE A 9 15.19 -3.35 -0.86
N HIS A 10 14.49 -3.76 0.19
CA HIS A 10 14.50 -3.06 1.48
C HIS A 10 15.87 -2.99 2.13
N ARG A 11 16.76 -3.92 1.83
CA ARG A 11 18.17 -3.86 2.30
C ARG A 11 18.94 -2.66 1.75
N PHE A 12 18.56 -2.17 0.58
CA PHE A 12 19.25 -1.08 -0.10
C PHE A 12 18.57 0.28 0.08
N THR A 13 17.25 0.30 0.25
CA THR A 13 16.49 1.54 0.38
C THR A 13 15.20 1.33 1.15
N ASN A 14 14.76 2.37 1.87
CA ASN A 14 13.44 2.42 2.50
C ASN A 14 12.40 3.11 1.62
N ASN A 15 12.82 3.70 0.50
CA ASN A 15 11.95 4.51 -0.35
C ASN A 15 11.82 3.90 -1.74
N MET A 16 10.60 3.84 -2.24
CA MET A 16 10.31 3.32 -3.57
C MET A 16 9.28 4.23 -4.24
N THR A 17 9.51 4.53 -5.52
CA THR A 17 8.52 5.19 -6.36
C THR A 17 8.05 4.22 -7.43
N VAL A 18 6.75 3.98 -7.48
CA VAL A 18 6.13 3.10 -8.48
C VAL A 18 5.64 3.95 -9.65
N LEU A 19 6.08 3.59 -10.84
CA LEU A 19 5.67 4.27 -12.07
C LEU A 19 4.50 3.52 -12.71
N TYR A 20 3.42 4.23 -12.99
CA TYR A 20 2.27 3.71 -13.70
C TYR A 20 2.09 4.39 -15.05
N ASP A 21 1.76 3.62 -16.07
CA ASP A 21 1.21 4.16 -17.30
C ASP A 21 -0.24 4.65 -17.06
N GLY A 22 -0.75 5.48 -17.96
CA GLY A 22 -2.00 6.22 -17.75
C GLY A 22 -3.29 5.40 -17.78
N ASP A 23 -3.24 4.06 -17.78
CA ASP A 23 -4.43 3.21 -17.80
C ASP A 23 -5.07 3.08 -16.40
N ALA A 24 -6.21 3.72 -16.22
CA ALA A 24 -6.94 3.73 -14.94
C ALA A 24 -7.34 2.32 -14.45
N ALA A 25 -7.70 1.42 -15.35
CA ALA A 25 -8.06 0.04 -14.99
C ALA A 25 -6.84 -0.75 -14.49
N GLY A 26 -5.70 -0.58 -15.16
CA GLY A 26 -4.42 -1.19 -14.75
C GLY A 26 -3.93 -0.66 -13.41
N ILE A 27 -4.11 0.65 -13.16
CA ILE A 27 -3.74 1.29 -11.89
C ILE A 27 -4.51 0.66 -10.72
N LYS A 28 -5.82 0.52 -10.83
CA LYS A 28 -6.66 -0.08 -9.78
C LYS A 28 -6.28 -1.52 -9.48
N ALA A 29 -5.97 -2.30 -10.50
CA ALA A 29 -5.52 -3.68 -10.32
C ALA A 29 -4.16 -3.75 -9.61
N SER A 30 -3.25 -2.85 -9.95
CA SER A 30 -1.88 -2.82 -9.41
C SER A 30 -1.81 -2.34 -7.96
N ILE A 31 -2.71 -1.47 -7.54
CA ILE A 31 -2.76 -0.91 -6.17
C ILE A 31 -2.85 -2.01 -5.12
N ARG A 32 -3.54 -3.10 -5.41
CA ARG A 32 -3.73 -4.22 -4.46
C ARG A 32 -2.42 -4.87 -4.02
N GLY A 33 -1.40 -4.86 -4.86
CA GLY A 33 -0.09 -5.47 -4.54
C GLY A 33 0.81 -4.61 -3.67
N ILE A 34 0.50 -3.32 -3.52
CA ILE A 34 1.38 -2.38 -2.82
C ILE A 34 1.33 -2.53 -1.31
N ASP A 35 0.24 -3.06 -0.76
CA ASP A 35 0.13 -3.32 0.68
C ASP A 35 1.26 -4.22 1.20
N MET A 36 1.78 -5.13 0.38
CA MET A 36 2.94 -5.96 0.72
C MET A 36 4.21 -5.11 0.95
N LEU A 37 4.39 -4.06 0.17
CA LEU A 37 5.51 -3.12 0.32
C LEU A 37 5.37 -2.30 1.60
N LEU A 38 4.16 -1.86 1.92
CA LEU A 38 3.87 -1.14 3.16
C LEU A 38 4.11 -2.03 4.38
N GLU A 39 3.74 -3.29 4.31
CA GLU A 39 3.94 -4.27 5.39
C GLU A 39 5.42 -4.49 5.71
N GLU A 40 6.29 -4.41 4.71
CA GLU A 40 7.74 -4.48 4.89
C GLU A 40 8.36 -3.18 5.43
N GLY A 41 7.56 -2.15 5.67
CA GLY A 41 8.02 -0.86 6.21
C GLY A 41 8.58 0.10 5.18
N MET A 42 8.31 -0.10 3.91
CA MET A 42 8.78 0.78 2.85
C MET A 42 7.90 2.02 2.70
N ASN A 43 8.52 3.14 2.38
CA ASN A 43 7.84 4.38 2.02
C ASN A 43 7.56 4.36 0.51
N ILE A 44 6.30 4.40 0.13
CA ILE A 44 5.89 4.25 -1.27
C ILE A 44 5.32 5.54 -1.81
N LYS A 45 5.87 5.98 -2.94
CA LYS A 45 5.32 7.06 -3.76
C LYS A 45 4.87 6.50 -5.10
N VAL A 46 3.97 7.19 -5.74
CA VAL A 46 3.41 6.85 -7.05
C VAL A 46 3.63 8.01 -7.99
N CYS A 47 4.04 7.70 -9.21
CA CYS A 47 4.15 8.67 -10.29
C CYS A 47 3.40 8.14 -11.50
N LEU A 48 2.42 8.93 -11.98
CA LEU A 48 1.72 8.63 -13.23
C LEU A 48 2.50 9.21 -14.40
N LEU A 49 2.75 8.38 -15.41
CA LEU A 49 3.36 8.84 -16.65
C LEU A 49 2.29 9.50 -17.54
N PRO A 50 2.70 10.39 -18.47
CA PRO A 50 1.78 10.99 -19.42
C PRO A 50 1.03 9.95 -20.25
N ASP A 51 -0.16 10.29 -20.72
CA ASP A 51 -0.99 9.41 -21.56
C ASP A 51 -0.21 8.91 -22.78
N GLY A 52 -0.27 7.60 -22.99
CA GLY A 52 0.40 6.93 -24.12
C GLY A 52 1.85 6.56 -23.87
N ASP A 53 2.41 6.92 -22.72
CA ASP A 53 3.77 6.53 -22.35
C ASP A 53 3.75 5.41 -21.29
N ASP A 54 4.56 4.39 -21.54
CA ASP A 54 5.02 3.46 -20.51
C ASP A 54 6.40 3.88 -19.99
N PRO A 55 6.95 3.25 -18.94
CA PRO A 55 8.27 3.63 -18.41
C PRO A 55 9.39 3.58 -19.45
N ASP A 56 9.35 2.60 -20.35
CA ASP A 56 10.36 2.42 -21.38
C ASP A 56 10.28 3.52 -22.44
N SER A 57 9.09 3.81 -22.97
CA SER A 57 8.91 4.85 -23.98
C SER A 57 9.20 6.24 -23.41
N PHE A 58 8.85 6.50 -22.18
CA PHE A 58 9.15 7.77 -21.51
C PHE A 58 10.66 7.94 -21.30
N ALA A 59 11.36 6.88 -20.88
CA ALA A 59 12.82 6.89 -20.72
C ALA A 59 13.56 7.13 -22.05
N ARG A 60 13.02 6.65 -23.17
CA ARG A 60 13.61 6.88 -24.50
C ARG A 60 13.44 8.33 -24.98
N LYS A 61 12.35 9.00 -24.60
CA LYS A 61 12.05 10.37 -25.02
C LYS A 61 12.78 11.42 -24.21
N HIS A 62 13.27 11.08 -23.03
CA HIS A 62 13.86 12.01 -22.07
C HIS A 62 15.23 11.53 -21.62
N ASN A 63 16.14 12.48 -21.31
CA ASN A 63 17.40 12.13 -20.67
C ASN A 63 17.19 11.83 -19.19
N SER A 64 18.22 11.30 -18.50
CA SER A 64 18.12 10.89 -17.10
C SER A 64 17.78 12.04 -16.15
N THR A 65 18.25 13.26 -16.45
CA THR A 65 17.95 14.45 -15.64
C THR A 65 16.48 14.86 -15.77
N GLU A 66 15.96 14.89 -16.99
CA GLU A 66 14.54 15.19 -17.26
C GLU A 66 13.62 14.15 -16.63
N PHE A 67 14.00 12.88 -16.72
CA PHE A 67 13.25 11.77 -16.13
C PHE A 67 13.15 11.91 -14.61
N ARG A 68 14.27 12.17 -13.94
CA ARG A 68 14.30 12.37 -12.49
C ARG A 68 13.52 13.60 -12.06
N GLN A 69 13.64 14.69 -12.81
CA GLN A 69 12.90 15.91 -12.54
C GLN A 69 11.40 15.68 -12.67
N PHE A 70 10.96 14.98 -13.70
CA PHE A 70 9.55 14.62 -13.88
C PHE A 70 9.01 13.83 -12.69
N ILE A 71 9.74 12.80 -12.23
CA ILE A 71 9.37 11.99 -11.08
C ILE A 71 9.24 12.87 -9.83
N GLN A 72 10.22 13.71 -9.54
CA GLN A 72 10.22 14.57 -8.37
C GLN A 72 9.03 15.56 -8.35
N GLU A 73 8.65 16.07 -9.50
CA GLU A 73 7.54 17.02 -9.63
C GLU A 73 6.16 16.37 -9.59
N HIS A 74 6.05 15.11 -10.00
CA HIS A 74 4.77 14.43 -10.18
C HIS A 74 4.53 13.26 -9.22
N GLU A 75 5.53 12.88 -8.41
CA GLU A 75 5.35 11.82 -7.44
C GLU A 75 4.42 12.25 -6.29
N THR A 76 3.57 11.34 -5.86
CA THR A 76 2.62 11.54 -4.78
C THR A 76 2.71 10.37 -3.81
N ASP A 77 2.49 10.62 -2.52
CA ASP A 77 2.39 9.55 -1.53
C ASP A 77 1.32 8.54 -1.93
N PHE A 78 1.62 7.25 -1.74
CA PHE A 78 0.74 6.16 -2.15
C PHE A 78 -0.64 6.21 -1.47
N ILE A 79 -0.69 6.43 -0.17
CA ILE A 79 -1.96 6.46 0.58
C ILE A 79 -2.83 7.64 0.10
N ARG A 80 -2.23 8.81 -0.11
CA ARG A 80 -2.92 9.98 -0.66
C ARG A 80 -3.43 9.70 -2.08
N PHE A 81 -2.59 9.10 -2.91
CA PHE A 81 -2.96 8.73 -4.27
C PHE A 81 -4.14 7.75 -4.30
N LYS A 82 -4.07 6.70 -3.49
CA LYS A 82 -5.14 5.70 -3.36
C LYS A 82 -6.43 6.33 -2.86
N THR A 83 -6.35 7.19 -1.87
CA THR A 83 -7.51 7.89 -1.31
C THR A 83 -8.21 8.72 -2.37
N ASN A 84 -7.48 9.54 -3.10
CA ASN A 84 -8.05 10.40 -4.15
C ASN A 84 -8.64 9.59 -5.30
N LEU A 85 -7.95 8.54 -5.73
CA LEU A 85 -8.42 7.67 -6.80
C LEU A 85 -9.75 6.99 -6.45
N LEU A 86 -9.86 6.44 -5.25
CA LEU A 86 -11.05 5.75 -4.79
C LEU A 86 -12.19 6.73 -4.46
N LEU A 87 -11.90 7.95 -4.00
CA LEU A 87 -12.91 8.99 -3.77
C LEU A 87 -13.59 9.41 -5.07
N GLU A 88 -12.84 9.53 -6.15
CA GLU A 88 -13.41 9.84 -7.48
C GLU A 88 -14.43 8.78 -7.92
N ASP A 89 -14.10 7.50 -7.67
CA ASP A 89 -14.98 6.39 -8.03
C ASP A 89 -16.19 6.24 -7.11
N ALA A 90 -16.03 6.51 -5.83
CA ALA A 90 -17.10 6.32 -4.85
C ALA A 90 -18.25 7.30 -5.06
N GLY A 91 -17.96 8.50 -5.58
CA GLY A 91 -18.98 9.53 -5.79
C GLY A 91 -19.74 9.83 -4.49
N LYS A 92 -21.08 9.78 -4.56
CA LYS A 92 -21.95 10.03 -3.41
C LYS A 92 -22.58 8.76 -2.81
N ASP A 93 -22.21 7.59 -3.32
CA ASP A 93 -22.79 6.34 -2.82
C ASP A 93 -22.23 5.96 -1.43
N PRO A 94 -23.09 5.87 -0.39
CA PRO A 94 -22.63 5.59 0.97
C PRO A 94 -21.96 4.23 1.14
N ILE A 95 -22.43 3.22 0.43
CA ILE A 95 -21.90 1.85 0.53
C ILE A 95 -20.50 1.78 -0.09
N THR A 96 -20.35 2.32 -1.28
CA THR A 96 -19.05 2.40 -1.96
C THR A 96 -18.06 3.22 -1.14
N ARG A 97 -18.53 4.29 -0.50
CA ARG A 97 -17.71 5.11 0.40
C ARG A 97 -17.25 4.33 1.62
N ALA A 98 -18.11 3.51 2.21
CA ALA A 98 -17.74 2.64 3.33
C ALA A 98 -16.69 1.59 2.93
N GLU A 99 -16.81 1.00 1.74
CA GLU A 99 -15.83 0.07 1.17
C GLU A 99 -14.47 0.75 0.96
N LEU A 100 -14.46 1.97 0.47
CA LEU A 100 -13.27 2.79 0.31
C LEU A 100 -12.56 2.99 1.66
N ILE A 101 -13.30 3.38 2.69
CA ILE A 101 -12.74 3.57 4.03
C ILE A 101 -12.13 2.26 4.54
N GLY A 102 -12.82 1.14 4.37
CA GLY A 102 -12.31 -0.17 4.72
C GLY A 102 -11.02 -0.55 4.00
N ASN A 103 -10.92 -0.22 2.71
CA ASN A 103 -9.72 -0.42 1.92
C ASN A 103 -8.52 0.38 2.44
N LEU A 104 -8.73 1.65 2.77
CA LEU A 104 -7.68 2.52 3.31
C LEU A 104 -7.24 2.08 4.70
N VAL A 105 -8.19 1.71 5.55
CA VAL A 105 -7.90 1.13 6.87
C VAL A 105 -7.03 -0.11 6.73
N GLN A 106 -7.32 -1.00 5.79
CA GLN A 106 -6.51 -2.19 5.53
C GLN A 106 -5.08 -1.83 5.15
N SER A 107 -4.89 -0.89 4.23
CA SER A 107 -3.56 -0.46 3.81
C SER A 107 -2.76 0.18 4.96
N ILE A 108 -3.39 1.04 5.76
CA ILE A 108 -2.74 1.66 6.91
C ILE A 108 -2.41 0.62 7.98
N SER A 109 -3.28 -0.35 8.20
CA SER A 109 -3.13 -1.35 9.26
C SER A 109 -1.88 -2.23 9.11
N VAL A 110 -1.39 -2.45 7.91
CA VAL A 110 -0.21 -3.27 7.66
C VAL A 110 1.11 -2.53 7.85
N ILE A 111 1.09 -1.21 7.99
CA ILE A 111 2.28 -0.39 8.21
C ILE A 111 2.85 -0.70 9.60
N PRO A 112 4.14 -1.11 9.71
CA PRO A 112 4.71 -1.51 11.01
C PRO A 112 4.84 -0.39 12.02
N GLU A 113 5.19 0.84 11.57
CA GLU A 113 5.48 1.96 12.44
C GLU A 113 4.22 2.70 12.89
N ALA A 114 4.02 2.77 14.21
CA ALA A 114 2.85 3.42 14.79
C ALA A 114 2.74 4.91 14.45
N ILE A 115 3.86 5.61 14.40
CA ILE A 115 3.89 7.04 14.07
C ILE A 115 3.43 7.27 12.64
N VAL A 116 3.88 6.45 11.71
CA VAL A 116 3.49 6.52 10.30
C VAL A 116 2.00 6.24 10.16
N ARG A 117 1.48 5.22 10.84
CA ARG A 117 0.04 4.94 10.85
C ARG A 117 -0.77 6.13 11.34
N ASP A 118 -0.35 6.77 12.44
CA ASP A 118 -1.07 7.91 13.01
C ASP A 118 -1.12 9.10 12.05
N VAL A 119 -0.02 9.41 11.39
CA VAL A 119 0.05 10.48 10.38
C VAL A 119 -0.93 10.19 9.23
N TYR A 120 -0.95 8.97 8.71
CA TYR A 120 -1.88 8.59 7.64
C TYR A 120 -3.34 8.57 8.09
N ILE A 121 -3.61 8.13 9.31
CA ILE A 121 -4.97 8.16 9.88
C ILE A 121 -5.50 9.59 9.89
N LYS A 122 -4.72 10.55 10.38
CA LYS A 122 -5.13 11.96 10.44
C LYS A 122 -5.35 12.55 9.04
N GLU A 123 -4.46 12.27 8.11
CA GLU A 123 -4.58 12.74 6.73
C GLU A 123 -5.81 12.16 6.04
N CYS A 124 -6.02 10.85 6.14
CA CYS A 124 -7.20 10.20 5.58
C CYS A 124 -8.50 10.68 6.22
N ALA A 125 -8.51 10.91 7.52
CA ALA A 125 -9.68 11.45 8.23
C ALA A 125 -10.09 12.80 7.65
N GLN A 126 -9.13 13.68 7.38
CA GLN A 126 -9.40 14.98 6.74
C GLN A 126 -9.92 14.82 5.31
N LEU A 127 -9.28 13.99 4.51
CA LEU A 127 -9.67 13.78 3.11
C LEU A 127 -11.06 13.13 3.00
N LEU A 128 -11.35 12.19 3.87
CA LEU A 128 -12.62 11.45 3.89
C LEU A 128 -13.73 12.17 4.67
N ARG A 129 -13.39 13.23 5.40
CA ARG A 129 -14.32 13.96 6.28
C ARG A 129 -14.99 13.04 7.31
N VAL A 130 -14.19 12.21 7.94
CA VAL A 130 -14.61 11.37 9.06
C VAL A 130 -13.77 11.68 10.29
N GLU A 131 -14.25 11.29 11.45
CA GLU A 131 -13.49 11.48 12.68
C GLU A 131 -12.28 10.54 12.72
N ASP A 132 -11.13 11.05 13.12
CA ASP A 132 -9.91 10.26 13.25
C ASP A 132 -10.05 9.11 14.26
N LYS A 133 -10.85 9.28 15.31
CA LYS A 133 -11.15 8.22 16.28
C LYS A 133 -11.75 6.97 15.63
N LEU A 134 -12.60 7.13 14.62
CA LEU A 134 -13.16 6.01 13.87
C LEU A 134 -12.04 5.22 13.17
N LEU A 135 -11.15 5.92 12.48
CA LEU A 135 -10.05 5.28 11.77
C LEU A 135 -9.06 4.62 12.72
N VAL A 136 -8.75 5.26 13.84
CA VAL A 136 -7.89 4.69 14.90
C VAL A 136 -8.47 3.37 15.39
N SER A 137 -9.76 3.34 15.71
CA SER A 137 -10.46 2.13 16.17
C SER A 137 -10.44 1.02 15.12
N GLU A 138 -10.74 1.34 13.87
CA GLU A 138 -10.78 0.35 12.79
C GLU A 138 -9.39 -0.20 12.45
N VAL A 139 -8.37 0.64 12.45
CA VAL A 139 -6.98 0.19 12.25
C VAL A 139 -6.55 -0.74 13.39
N ALA A 140 -6.87 -0.41 14.63
CA ALA A 140 -6.56 -1.26 15.79
C ALA A 140 -7.22 -2.64 15.67
N LYS A 141 -8.49 -2.70 15.28
CA LYS A 141 -9.20 -3.96 15.05
C LYS A 141 -8.54 -4.81 13.96
N ARG A 142 -8.14 -4.19 12.85
CA ARG A 142 -7.48 -4.92 11.75
C ARG A 142 -6.13 -5.48 12.18
N ARG A 143 -5.37 -4.73 12.95
CA ARG A 143 -4.08 -5.19 13.47
C ARG A 143 -4.23 -6.34 14.44
N GLU A 144 -5.22 -6.30 15.31
CA GLU A 144 -5.55 -7.38 16.24
C GLU A 144 -5.93 -8.66 15.50
N MET A 145 -6.79 -8.56 14.49
CA MET A 145 -7.16 -9.70 13.63
C MET A 145 -5.96 -10.29 12.88
N GLN A 146 -5.06 -9.45 12.39
CA GLN A 146 -3.82 -9.89 11.72
C GLN A 146 -2.90 -10.64 12.68
N ALA A 147 -2.76 -10.16 13.91
CA ALA A 147 -1.95 -10.81 14.95
C ALA A 147 -2.51 -12.20 15.32
N GLU A 148 -3.82 -12.32 15.45
CA GLU A 148 -4.50 -13.59 15.71
C GLU A 148 -4.28 -14.60 14.58
N LYS A 149 -4.43 -14.17 13.34
CA LYS A 149 -4.17 -15.02 12.15
C LYS A 149 -2.72 -15.51 12.10
N ARG A 150 -1.77 -14.64 12.41
CA ARG A 150 -0.34 -15.02 12.46
C ARG A 150 -0.08 -16.04 13.55
N ALA A 151 -0.66 -15.85 14.72
CA ALA A 151 -0.53 -16.79 15.83
C ALA A 151 -1.11 -18.16 15.48
N GLU A 152 -2.29 -18.23 14.88
CA GLU A 152 -2.91 -19.47 14.42
C GLU A 152 -2.07 -20.16 13.34
N GLN A 153 -1.54 -19.41 12.39
CA GLN A 153 -0.69 -19.95 11.33
C GLN A 153 0.60 -20.54 11.91
N THR A 154 1.24 -19.83 12.82
CA THR A 154 2.45 -20.31 13.50
C THR A 154 2.17 -21.60 14.28
N GLU A 155 1.05 -21.66 14.98
CA GLU A 155 0.62 -22.85 15.70
C GLU A 155 0.39 -24.04 14.78
N ARG A 156 -0.25 -23.84 13.63
CA ARG A 156 -0.46 -24.86 12.61
C ARG A 156 0.87 -25.37 12.03
N GLU A 157 1.79 -24.46 11.72
CA GLU A 157 3.11 -24.82 11.21
C GLU A 157 3.91 -25.63 12.22
N LEU A 158 3.89 -25.24 13.49
CA LEU A 158 4.53 -25.99 14.58
C LEU A 158 3.89 -27.38 14.78
N SER A 159 2.58 -27.48 14.66
CA SER A 159 1.85 -28.75 14.73
C SER A 159 2.25 -29.68 13.58
N LEU A 160 2.41 -29.17 12.36
CA LEU A 160 2.86 -29.93 11.20
C LEU A 160 4.31 -30.43 11.37
N ILE A 161 5.19 -29.62 11.93
CA ILE A 161 6.56 -30.02 12.23
C ILE A 161 6.57 -31.16 13.25
N HIS A 162 5.74 -31.11 14.29
CA HIS A 162 5.61 -32.18 15.28
C HIS A 162 5.11 -33.51 14.70
N ILE A 163 4.18 -33.44 13.72
CA ILE A 163 3.66 -34.64 13.04
C ILE A 163 4.71 -35.24 12.11
N SER A 164 5.57 -34.45 11.51
CA SER A 164 6.58 -34.89 10.55
C SER A 164 7.89 -35.40 11.21
N GLU A 165 8.12 -35.12 12.49
CA GLU A 165 9.26 -35.64 13.20
C GLU A 165 9.05 -37.12 13.59
N PRO A 166 10.03 -37.99 13.29
CA PRO A 166 9.93 -39.39 13.71
C PRO A 166 9.96 -39.50 15.23
N THR A 167 8.90 -40.00 15.81
CA THR A 167 8.87 -40.37 17.23
C THR A 167 9.83 -41.53 17.49
N ARG A 168 10.79 -41.28 18.33
CA ARG A 168 11.62 -42.35 18.86
C ARG A 168 10.90 -43.12 19.94
#